data_b71061322fb06ef87d1ec756633600cd
#
_entry.id   b71061322fb06ef87d1ec756633600cd
#
_cell.length_a   1.000
_cell.length_b   1.000
_cell.length_c   1.000
_cell.angle_alpha   90.00
_cell.angle_beta   90.00
_cell.angle_gamma   90.00
#
_symmetry.space_group_name_H-M   'P 1'
#
loop_
_entity.id
_entity.type
_entity.pdbx_description
1 polymer ?
#
loop_
_entity_poly.entity_id
_entity_poly.type
_entity_poly.pdbx_seq_one_letter_code
_entity_poly.pdbx_strand_id
1 'polypeptide(L)'
;MGIGGHLDSWHTSTGATDNAGGVAVALEAMRILEAIGAQPRRTIRIMLWSNEEGGLRGSRGYVRNHLGNPEDGTTPDYDDFSVYFNMDNGTGQFRGVHLQGNQLVRPIFSAWMEPFHDLGVRTLSQFSNRGTDHLAFDQAGLPGFQFLQDRIDYRARTHHFNMDVFDKVLPEDLKINAVVMASFAYHAAMRDEPIPRKAR
;
A
#
# COMPACT_ATOMS: atom_id res chain seq x y z
N MET A 1 8.41 -6.11 6.87
CA MET A 1 7.72 -5.17 5.98
C MET A 1 6.25 -5.53 5.83
N GLY A 2 5.41 -4.62 5.29
CA GLY A 2 3.98 -4.86 5.17
C GLY A 2 3.38 -4.43 3.83
N ILE A 3 2.28 -5.08 3.45
CA ILE A 3 1.37 -4.70 2.37
C ILE A 3 -0.05 -4.73 2.90
N GLY A 4 -0.94 -3.88 2.42
CA GLY A 4 -2.33 -3.93 2.91
C GLY A 4 -3.21 -2.78 2.49
N GLY A 5 -4.27 -2.61 3.24
CA GLY A 5 -5.32 -1.61 3.13
C GLY A 5 -6.27 -1.72 4.32
N HIS A 6 -7.34 -0.94 4.36
CA HIS A 6 -8.28 -0.98 5.47
C HIS A 6 -9.47 -1.92 5.25
N LEU A 7 -10.06 -2.39 6.34
CA LEU A 7 -11.16 -3.35 6.37
C LEU A 7 -12.53 -2.69 6.56
N ASP A 8 -12.55 -1.53 7.21
CA ASP A 8 -13.77 -0.78 7.46
C ASP A 8 -14.21 -0.01 6.22
N SER A 9 -15.42 0.46 6.23
CA SER A 9 -16.03 1.25 5.17
C SER A 9 -17.09 2.17 5.74
N TRP A 10 -17.50 3.15 4.96
CA TRP A 10 -18.67 3.95 5.29
C TRP A 10 -19.94 3.11 5.31
N HIS A 11 -20.79 3.37 6.30
CA HIS A 11 -22.02 2.60 6.57
C HIS A 11 -23.09 2.72 5.46
N THR A 12 -22.88 3.56 4.46
CA THR A 12 -23.84 3.78 3.37
C THR A 12 -23.82 2.71 2.30
N SER A 13 -22.77 1.87 2.26
CA SER A 13 -22.60 0.82 1.24
C SER A 13 -21.76 -0.35 1.76
N THR A 14 -21.33 -1.24 0.85
CA THR A 14 -20.56 -2.45 1.19
C THR A 14 -19.05 -2.23 1.22
N GLY A 15 -18.54 -1.06 0.83
CA GLY A 15 -17.11 -0.77 0.78
C GLY A 15 -16.35 -1.62 -0.24
N ALA A 16 -16.96 -1.91 -1.39
CA ALA A 16 -16.33 -2.79 -2.37
C ALA A 16 -15.09 -2.18 -3.03
N THR A 17 -15.14 -0.86 -3.30
CA THR A 17 -14.02 -0.12 -3.87
C THR A 17 -13.22 0.64 -2.82
N ASP A 18 -13.84 0.89 -1.65
CA ASP A 18 -13.30 1.59 -0.50
C ASP A 18 -13.57 0.78 0.81
N ASN A 19 -12.76 -0.27 1.16
CA ASN A 19 -11.54 -0.65 0.47
C ASN A 19 -11.39 -2.18 0.38
N ALA A 20 -12.47 -2.93 0.15
CA ALA A 20 -12.39 -4.39 -0.02
C ALA A 20 -11.49 -4.77 -1.20
N GLY A 21 -11.44 -3.94 -2.27
CA GLY A 21 -10.53 -4.14 -3.39
C GLY A 21 -9.06 -4.14 -2.97
N GLY A 22 -8.64 -3.20 -2.12
CA GLY A 22 -7.27 -3.15 -1.60
C GLY A 22 -6.92 -4.35 -0.72
N VAL A 23 -7.86 -4.77 0.13
CA VAL A 23 -7.72 -6.00 0.93
C VAL A 23 -7.55 -7.22 0.04
N ALA A 24 -8.40 -7.38 -0.98
CA ALA A 24 -8.34 -8.51 -1.91
C ALA A 24 -7.00 -8.56 -2.68
N VAL A 25 -6.50 -7.42 -3.12
CA VAL A 25 -5.20 -7.30 -3.80
C VAL A 25 -4.06 -7.72 -2.86
N ALA A 26 -4.06 -7.28 -1.61
CA ALA A 26 -3.02 -7.66 -0.65
C ALA A 26 -3.04 -9.17 -0.34
N LEU A 27 -4.23 -9.75 -0.16
CA LEU A 27 -4.40 -11.20 0.04
C LEU A 27 -3.92 -11.99 -1.17
N GLU A 28 -4.32 -11.58 -2.39
CA GLU A 28 -3.94 -12.26 -3.62
C GLU A 28 -2.43 -12.12 -3.89
N ALA A 29 -1.82 -10.98 -3.59
CA ALA A 29 -0.37 -10.81 -3.69
C ALA A 29 0.39 -11.83 -2.82
N MET A 30 -0.07 -12.09 -1.59
CA MET A 30 0.53 -13.12 -0.74
C MET A 30 0.27 -14.53 -1.26
N ARG A 31 -0.95 -14.80 -1.76
CA ARG A 31 -1.26 -16.09 -2.37
C ARG A 31 -0.37 -16.38 -3.59
N ILE A 32 -0.09 -15.35 -4.42
CA ILE A 32 0.83 -15.46 -5.56
C ILE A 32 2.23 -15.84 -5.07
N LEU A 33 2.76 -15.13 -4.08
CA LEU A 33 4.10 -15.41 -3.54
C LEU A 33 4.22 -16.82 -2.96
N GLU A 34 3.20 -17.28 -2.27
CA GLU A 34 3.14 -18.66 -1.76
C GLU A 34 3.07 -19.68 -2.90
N ALA A 35 2.20 -19.47 -3.88
CA ALA A 35 2.00 -20.39 -5.00
C ALA A 35 3.24 -20.59 -5.87
N ILE A 36 4.08 -19.57 -6.00
CA ILE A 36 5.36 -19.69 -6.73
C ILE A 36 6.52 -20.20 -5.85
N GLY A 37 6.26 -20.51 -4.59
CA GLY A 37 7.28 -20.97 -3.65
C GLY A 37 8.32 -19.91 -3.30
N ALA A 38 7.96 -18.63 -3.28
CA ALA A 38 8.86 -17.54 -2.97
C ALA A 38 9.44 -17.69 -1.55
N GLN A 39 10.76 -17.46 -1.42
CA GLN A 39 11.47 -17.53 -0.15
C GLN A 39 12.04 -16.15 0.19
N PRO A 40 11.22 -15.25 0.76
CA PRO A 40 11.66 -13.89 1.07
C PRO A 40 12.66 -13.88 2.25
N ARG A 41 13.70 -13.06 2.16
CA ARG A 41 14.69 -12.87 3.22
C ARG A 41 14.12 -12.12 4.43
N ARG A 42 13.15 -11.22 4.22
CA ARG A 42 12.41 -10.52 5.27
C ARG A 42 10.97 -10.98 5.31
N THR A 43 10.43 -11.07 6.50
CA THR A 43 9.00 -11.36 6.67
C THR A 43 8.14 -10.33 5.94
N ILE A 44 7.23 -10.81 5.10
CA ILE A 44 6.17 -10.01 4.48
C ILE A 44 4.90 -10.24 5.31
N ARG A 45 4.26 -9.17 5.75
CA ARG A 45 3.02 -9.21 6.53
C ARG A 45 1.87 -8.58 5.74
N ILE A 46 0.71 -9.21 5.75
CA ILE A 46 -0.53 -8.51 5.39
C ILE A 46 -0.94 -7.69 6.60
N MET A 47 -1.18 -6.41 6.38
CA MET A 47 -1.60 -5.45 7.41
C MET A 47 -2.95 -4.88 7.01
N LEU A 48 -4.01 -5.33 7.68
CA LEU A 48 -5.38 -4.93 7.41
C LEU A 48 -5.86 -4.05 8.56
N TRP A 49 -6.25 -2.83 8.25
CA TRP A 49 -6.53 -1.81 9.25
C TRP A 49 -8.00 -1.67 9.55
N SER A 50 -8.33 -1.42 10.78
CA SER A 50 -9.66 -1.04 11.21
C SER A 50 -9.72 0.46 11.51
N ASN A 51 -10.89 1.06 11.31
CA ASN A 51 -11.15 2.47 11.62
C ASN A 51 -10.19 3.44 10.89
N GLU A 52 -9.95 3.14 9.60
CA GLU A 52 -9.28 4.05 8.69
C GLU A 52 -10.15 5.28 8.47
N GLU A 53 -11.41 5.05 8.15
CA GLU A 53 -12.46 6.06 7.93
C GLU A 53 -12.71 6.98 9.13
N GLY A 54 -12.40 6.51 10.33
CA GLY A 54 -12.43 7.28 11.57
C GLY A 54 -11.12 8.01 11.88
N GLY A 55 -10.19 8.10 10.93
CA GLY A 55 -8.92 8.85 11.03
C GLY A 55 -7.69 8.00 11.26
N LEU A 56 -7.52 6.90 10.51
CA LEU A 56 -6.33 6.02 10.48
C LEU A 56 -6.02 5.39 11.85
N ARG A 57 -7.05 5.08 12.65
CA ARG A 57 -6.82 4.70 14.05
C ARG A 57 -6.10 3.36 14.19
N GLY A 58 -6.41 2.40 13.31
CA GLY A 58 -5.76 1.09 13.30
C GLY A 58 -4.27 1.18 12.99
N SER A 59 -3.91 1.79 11.86
CA SER A 59 -2.51 1.92 11.44
C SER A 59 -1.70 2.81 12.39
N ARG A 60 -2.25 3.94 12.85
CA ARG A 60 -1.60 4.80 13.85
C ARG A 60 -1.42 4.10 15.19
N GLY A 61 -2.43 3.32 15.61
CA GLY A 61 -2.35 2.51 16.82
C GLY A 61 -1.24 1.45 16.73
N TYR A 62 -1.16 0.77 15.59
CA TYR A 62 -0.10 -0.20 15.33
C TYR A 62 1.29 0.45 15.38
N VAL A 63 1.50 1.52 14.64
CA VAL A 63 2.78 2.24 14.61
C VAL A 63 3.16 2.69 16.02
N ARG A 64 2.26 3.35 16.74
CA ARG A 64 2.52 3.82 18.11
C ARG A 64 2.89 2.68 19.06
N ASN A 65 2.18 1.55 19.00
CA ASN A 65 2.32 0.49 19.98
C ASN A 65 3.47 -0.48 19.68
N HIS A 66 3.83 -0.64 18.41
CA HIS A 66 4.82 -1.65 17.96
C HIS A 66 6.10 -1.07 17.39
N LEU A 67 6.06 0.15 16.86
CA LEU A 67 7.22 0.76 16.22
C LEU A 67 7.69 2.02 16.96
N GLY A 68 6.76 2.84 17.42
CA GLY A 68 7.06 4.15 17.96
C GLY A 68 7.42 5.19 16.90
N ASN A 69 8.01 6.27 17.32
CA ASN A 69 8.55 7.32 16.46
C ASN A 69 9.78 7.95 17.14
N PRO A 70 10.69 8.60 16.37
CA PRO A 70 11.90 9.18 16.94
C PRO A 70 11.70 10.33 17.94
N GLU A 71 10.51 10.96 17.98
CA GLU A 71 10.22 12.07 18.90
C GLU A 71 9.87 11.55 20.30
N ASP A 72 9.07 10.47 20.35
CA ASP A 72 8.57 9.89 21.61
C ASP A 72 9.33 8.63 22.06
N GLY A 73 10.17 8.09 21.18
CA GLY A 73 10.94 6.86 21.36
C GLY A 73 10.54 5.75 20.40
N THR A 74 11.52 5.00 19.96
CA THR A 74 11.35 3.86 19.04
C THR A 74 11.46 2.53 19.77
N THR A 75 10.87 1.48 19.20
CA THR A 75 11.06 0.09 19.63
C THR A 75 12.16 -0.57 18.79
N PRO A 76 12.68 -1.75 19.19
CA PRO A 76 13.59 -2.51 18.32
C PRO A 76 13.04 -2.83 16.95
N ASP A 77 11.73 -3.09 16.85
CA ASP A 77 11.04 -3.38 15.57
C ASP A 77 11.01 -2.17 14.61
N TYR A 78 11.22 -0.96 15.12
CA TYR A 78 11.26 0.25 14.29
C TYR A 78 12.43 0.23 13.31
N ASP A 79 13.61 -0.17 13.77
CA ASP A 79 14.81 -0.20 12.93
C ASP A 79 14.75 -1.34 11.91
N ASP A 80 14.15 -2.46 12.28
CA ASP A 80 13.95 -3.63 11.43
C ASP A 80 12.81 -3.45 10.42
N PHE A 81 11.95 -2.42 10.59
CA PHE A 81 10.83 -2.20 9.69
C PHE A 81 11.28 -1.53 8.39
N SER A 82 11.21 -2.26 7.27
CA SER A 82 11.69 -1.79 5.97
C SER A 82 10.72 -0.86 5.27
N VAL A 83 9.46 -1.29 5.03
CA VAL A 83 8.49 -0.54 4.23
C VAL A 83 7.07 -1.03 4.42
N TYR A 84 6.09 -0.14 4.24
CA TYR A 84 4.68 -0.46 4.06
C TYR A 84 4.17 0.03 2.70
N PHE A 85 3.51 -0.85 1.94
CA PHE A 85 2.81 -0.53 0.70
C PHE A 85 1.31 -0.64 0.89
N ASN A 86 0.60 0.41 0.55
CA ASN A 86 -0.84 0.55 0.71
C ASN A 86 -1.56 0.57 -0.63
N MET A 87 -2.77 0.01 -0.66
CA MET A 87 -3.73 0.21 -1.74
C MET A 87 -5.05 0.70 -1.16
N ASP A 88 -5.44 1.90 -1.58
CA ASP A 88 -6.68 2.53 -1.14
C ASP A 88 -6.94 3.74 -2.03
N ASN A 89 -7.70 3.61 -3.07
CA ASN A 89 -8.25 4.66 -3.95
C ASN A 89 -9.04 4.02 -5.11
N GLY A 90 -9.92 3.07 -4.74
CA GLY A 90 -10.75 2.36 -5.70
C GLY A 90 -10.11 1.11 -6.30
N THR A 91 -10.68 0.62 -7.39
CA THR A 91 -10.31 -0.66 -8.01
C THR A 91 -9.62 -0.51 -9.36
N GLY A 92 -9.25 0.72 -9.74
CA GLY A 92 -8.53 0.96 -10.98
C GLY A 92 -7.11 0.40 -10.99
N GLN A 93 -6.59 0.19 -12.18
CA GLN A 93 -5.27 -0.38 -12.39
C GLN A 93 -4.16 0.49 -11.81
N PHE A 94 -3.13 -0.12 -11.23
CA PHE A 94 -1.91 0.57 -10.83
C PHE A 94 -1.20 1.19 -12.04
N ARG A 95 -0.80 2.45 -11.87
CA ARG A 95 -0.02 3.20 -12.86
C ARG A 95 1.38 3.55 -12.32
N GLY A 96 1.60 3.28 -11.04
CA GLY A 96 2.88 3.54 -10.37
C GLY A 96 2.75 3.73 -8.88
N VAL A 97 3.62 4.57 -8.31
CA VAL A 97 3.72 4.79 -6.86
C VAL A 97 3.89 6.28 -6.55
N HIS A 98 3.24 6.73 -5.47
CA HIS A 98 3.53 8.05 -4.86
C HIS A 98 4.78 7.94 -4.00
N LEU A 99 5.81 8.76 -4.29
CA LEU A 99 7.10 8.72 -3.58
C LEU A 99 7.05 9.31 -2.17
N GLN A 100 5.97 9.94 -1.77
CA GLN A 100 5.79 10.57 -0.44
C GLN A 100 6.95 11.52 -0.06
N GLY A 101 7.52 12.22 -1.06
CA GLY A 101 8.69 13.08 -0.88
C GLY A 101 10.04 12.34 -0.75
N ASN A 102 10.04 11.03 -0.73
CA ASN A 102 11.27 10.23 -0.62
C ASN A 102 11.89 9.98 -2.01
N GLN A 103 12.73 10.88 -2.46
CA GLN A 103 13.39 10.74 -3.77
C GLN A 103 14.47 9.63 -3.82
N LEU A 104 14.95 9.16 -2.66
CA LEU A 104 15.95 8.08 -2.58
C LEU A 104 15.42 6.75 -3.11
N VAL A 105 14.11 6.53 -3.08
CA VAL A 105 13.49 5.30 -3.61
C VAL A 105 13.24 5.34 -5.11
N ARG A 106 13.38 6.50 -5.77
CA ARG A 106 13.09 6.66 -7.21
C ARG A 106 13.84 5.65 -8.09
N PRO A 107 15.16 5.50 -8.00
CA PRO A 107 15.87 4.53 -8.85
C PRO A 107 15.48 3.09 -8.53
N ILE A 108 15.16 2.79 -7.27
CA ILE A 108 14.74 1.47 -6.82
C ILE A 108 13.39 1.10 -7.44
N PHE A 109 12.38 1.95 -7.27
CA PHE A 109 11.04 1.69 -7.78
C PHE A 109 10.98 1.77 -9.31
N SER A 110 11.80 2.62 -9.94
CA SER A 110 11.93 2.66 -11.39
C SER A 110 12.35 1.30 -11.93
N ALA A 111 13.38 0.69 -11.36
CA ALA A 111 13.84 -0.64 -11.76
C ALA A 111 12.78 -1.74 -11.51
N TRP A 112 12.06 -1.67 -10.39
CA TRP A 112 11.01 -2.66 -10.08
C TRP A 112 9.78 -2.56 -10.99
N MET A 113 9.51 -1.38 -11.55
CA MET A 113 8.39 -1.17 -12.47
C MET A 113 8.72 -1.55 -13.92
N GLU A 114 9.99 -1.65 -14.27
CA GLU A 114 10.43 -1.90 -15.66
C GLU A 114 9.71 -3.09 -16.31
N PRO A 115 9.56 -4.27 -15.64
CA PRO A 115 8.83 -5.42 -16.21
C PRO A 115 7.33 -5.17 -16.45
N PHE A 116 6.77 -4.10 -15.92
CA PHE A 116 5.34 -3.75 -16.01
C PHE A 116 5.06 -2.54 -16.89
N HIS A 117 6.07 -2.05 -17.62
CA HIS A 117 5.91 -0.88 -18.47
C HIS A 117 4.91 -1.08 -19.62
N ASP A 118 4.83 -2.28 -20.16
CA ASP A 118 3.86 -2.68 -21.19
C ASP A 118 2.42 -2.70 -20.63
N LEU A 119 2.25 -2.95 -19.33
CA LEU A 119 0.98 -2.84 -18.62
C LEU A 119 0.64 -1.40 -18.20
N GLY A 120 1.50 -0.42 -18.51
CA GLY A 120 1.29 0.98 -18.19
C GLY A 120 1.66 1.38 -16.76
N VAL A 121 2.35 0.52 -15.99
CA VAL A 121 2.87 0.82 -14.64
C VAL A 121 4.24 1.47 -14.78
N ARG A 122 4.29 2.81 -14.90
CA ARG A 122 5.55 3.51 -15.19
C ARG A 122 5.68 4.90 -14.52
N THR A 123 4.73 5.27 -13.66
CA THR A 123 4.68 6.60 -13.08
C THR A 123 5.23 6.63 -11.66
N LEU A 124 6.26 7.45 -11.40
CA LEU A 124 6.73 7.78 -10.07
C LEU A 124 6.33 9.22 -9.75
N SER A 125 5.22 9.34 -9.01
CA SER A 125 4.66 10.64 -8.65
C SER A 125 5.46 11.29 -7.52
N GLN A 126 5.90 12.53 -7.72
CA GLN A 126 6.56 13.33 -6.67
C GLN A 126 5.58 13.81 -5.60
N PHE A 127 4.29 13.84 -5.93
CA PHE A 127 3.28 14.28 -4.99
C PHE A 127 3.06 13.24 -3.89
N SER A 128 2.89 13.76 -2.67
CA SER A 128 2.46 12.95 -1.54
C SER A 128 0.96 12.68 -1.64
N ASN A 129 0.56 11.42 -1.54
CA ASN A 129 -0.84 11.09 -1.30
C ASN A 129 -1.18 11.35 0.16
N ARG A 130 -2.43 11.73 0.44
CA ARG A 130 -2.93 12.04 1.78
C ARG A 130 -4.21 11.26 2.03
N GLY A 131 -4.47 10.99 3.31
CA GLY A 131 -5.76 10.48 3.76
C GLY A 131 -5.86 8.96 3.81
N THR A 132 -4.76 8.18 3.85
CA THR A 132 -4.82 6.73 4.02
C THR A 132 -3.62 6.17 4.80
N ASP A 133 -3.66 4.90 5.16
CA ASP A 133 -2.86 4.23 6.22
C ASP A 133 -1.34 4.28 6.06
N HIS A 134 -0.80 4.42 4.84
CA HIS A 134 0.64 4.61 4.65
C HIS A 134 1.17 5.85 5.40
N LEU A 135 0.31 6.84 5.67
CA LEU A 135 0.67 8.05 6.40
C LEU A 135 1.07 7.77 7.84
N ALA A 136 0.53 6.73 8.48
CA ALA A 136 0.92 6.37 9.84
C ALA A 136 2.42 6.05 9.91
N PHE A 137 2.93 5.34 8.91
CA PHE A 137 4.34 5.00 8.77
C PHE A 137 5.17 6.22 8.34
N ASP A 138 4.72 6.94 7.32
CA ASP A 138 5.41 8.12 6.80
C ASP A 138 5.61 9.21 7.86
N GLN A 139 4.60 9.48 8.67
CA GLN A 139 4.66 10.43 9.79
C GLN A 139 5.62 9.98 10.90
N ALA A 140 5.75 8.69 11.12
CA ALA A 140 6.73 8.12 12.05
C ALA A 140 8.16 8.10 11.48
N GLY A 141 8.38 8.54 10.24
CA GLY A 141 9.69 8.53 9.58
C GLY A 141 10.06 7.19 8.94
N LEU A 142 9.10 6.28 8.84
CA LEU A 142 9.25 4.99 8.17
C LEU A 142 8.79 5.08 6.71
N PRO A 143 9.37 4.28 5.79
CA PRO A 143 8.91 4.22 4.41
C PRO A 143 7.48 3.67 4.32
N GLY A 144 6.52 4.53 3.96
CA GLY A 144 5.13 4.20 3.72
C GLY A 144 4.69 4.77 2.38
N PHE A 145 4.17 3.93 1.49
CA PHE A 145 3.82 4.33 0.13
C PHE A 145 2.43 3.88 -0.27
N GLN A 146 1.75 4.73 -1.04
CA GLN A 146 0.49 4.45 -1.70
C GLN A 146 0.73 4.21 -3.18
N PHE A 147 0.15 3.15 -3.74
CA PHE A 147 0.14 2.95 -5.18
C PHE A 147 -0.71 4.04 -5.87
N LEU A 148 -0.25 4.47 -7.03
CA LEU A 148 -0.99 5.36 -7.92
C LEU A 148 -1.90 4.51 -8.80
N GLN A 149 -3.20 4.78 -8.77
CA GLN A 149 -4.24 4.03 -9.48
C GLN A 149 -4.97 4.90 -10.49
N ASP A 150 -5.56 4.26 -11.50
CA ASP A 150 -6.59 4.89 -12.32
C ASP A 150 -7.79 5.23 -11.45
N ARG A 151 -8.24 6.46 -11.50
CA ARG A 151 -9.31 6.96 -10.62
C ARG A 151 -10.69 6.42 -10.97
N ILE A 152 -10.91 6.07 -12.22
CA ILE A 152 -12.20 5.61 -12.75
C ILE A 152 -13.37 6.44 -12.18
N ASP A 153 -14.30 5.77 -11.49
CA ASP A 153 -15.44 6.43 -10.86
C ASP A 153 -15.23 6.70 -9.34
N TYR A 154 -14.05 6.37 -8.78
CA TYR A 154 -13.84 6.35 -7.34
C TYR A 154 -14.29 7.66 -6.69
N ARG A 155 -13.69 8.79 -7.03
CA ARG A 155 -14.02 10.08 -6.41
C ARG A 155 -15.38 10.65 -6.84
N ALA A 156 -15.90 10.22 -7.98
CA ALA A 156 -17.13 10.77 -8.52
C ALA A 156 -18.38 10.02 -8.06
N ARG A 157 -18.25 8.72 -7.70
CA ARG A 157 -19.42 7.87 -7.51
C ARG A 157 -19.33 6.90 -6.34
N THR A 158 -18.14 6.39 -5.98
CA THR A 158 -18.04 5.31 -4.99
C THR A 158 -17.43 5.76 -3.66
N HIS A 159 -16.43 6.63 -3.67
CA HIS A 159 -15.76 7.11 -2.45
C HIS A 159 -16.75 7.76 -1.48
N HIS A 160 -17.07 7.07 -0.39
CA HIS A 160 -18.02 7.47 0.66
C HIS A 160 -19.48 7.59 0.20
N PHE A 161 -19.86 6.97 -0.93
CA PHE A 161 -21.21 6.99 -1.45
C PHE A 161 -21.87 5.60 -1.41
N ASN A 162 -23.20 5.59 -1.47
CA ASN A 162 -24.00 4.37 -1.48
C ASN A 162 -23.88 3.52 -2.75
N MET A 163 -23.14 4.00 -3.74
CA MET A 163 -22.82 3.25 -4.96
C MET A 163 -21.52 2.45 -4.87
N ASP A 164 -20.88 2.39 -3.70
CA ASP A 164 -19.70 1.57 -3.47
C ASP A 164 -20.08 0.10 -3.24
N VAL A 165 -20.45 -0.55 -4.33
CA VAL A 165 -20.95 -1.92 -4.35
C VAL A 165 -20.11 -2.78 -5.31
N PHE A 166 -20.26 -4.10 -5.19
CA PHE A 166 -19.46 -5.09 -5.93
C PHE A 166 -19.42 -4.86 -7.45
N ASP A 167 -20.51 -4.41 -8.05
CA ASP A 167 -20.61 -4.14 -9.50
C ASP A 167 -19.66 -3.03 -9.99
N LYS A 168 -19.01 -2.30 -9.08
CA LYS A 168 -18.02 -1.27 -9.37
C LYS A 168 -16.58 -1.78 -9.31
N VAL A 169 -16.40 -3.02 -8.92
CA VAL A 169 -15.09 -3.66 -8.89
C VAL A 169 -14.65 -4.01 -10.32
N LEU A 170 -13.39 -3.76 -10.63
CA LEU A 170 -12.76 -4.11 -11.91
C LEU A 170 -11.81 -5.30 -11.73
N PRO A 171 -12.29 -6.55 -11.93
CA PRO A 171 -11.50 -7.74 -11.59
C PRO A 171 -10.16 -7.83 -12.33
N GLU A 172 -10.12 -7.43 -13.60
CA GLU A 172 -8.89 -7.52 -14.41
C GLU A 172 -7.83 -6.54 -13.91
N ASP A 173 -8.23 -5.34 -13.52
CA ASP A 173 -7.32 -4.36 -12.92
C ASP A 173 -6.79 -4.85 -11.57
N LEU A 174 -7.65 -5.45 -10.73
CA LEU A 174 -7.22 -6.00 -9.45
C LEU A 174 -6.22 -7.16 -9.59
N LYS A 175 -6.35 -8.01 -10.61
CA LYS A 175 -5.38 -9.08 -10.91
C LYS A 175 -4.00 -8.49 -11.23
N ILE A 176 -3.95 -7.47 -12.07
CA ILE A 176 -2.71 -6.76 -12.41
C ILE A 176 -2.11 -6.11 -11.14
N ASN A 177 -2.94 -5.45 -10.35
CA ASN A 177 -2.53 -4.81 -9.10
C ASN A 177 -1.91 -5.83 -8.12
N ALA A 178 -2.50 -7.02 -8.00
CA ALA A 178 -1.98 -8.08 -7.14
C ALA A 178 -0.60 -8.57 -7.58
N VAL A 179 -0.38 -8.73 -8.89
CA VAL A 179 0.94 -9.12 -9.44
C VAL A 179 1.98 -8.02 -9.16
N VAL A 180 1.64 -6.76 -9.41
CA VAL A 180 2.54 -5.62 -9.15
C VAL A 180 2.85 -5.51 -7.65
N MET A 181 1.84 -5.61 -6.78
CA MET A 181 2.03 -5.57 -5.32
C MET A 181 2.90 -6.73 -4.83
N ALA A 182 2.68 -7.96 -5.33
CA ALA A 182 3.50 -9.13 -5.02
C ALA A 182 4.97 -8.91 -5.42
N SER A 183 5.21 -8.37 -6.61
CA SER A 183 6.55 -8.06 -7.11
C SER A 183 7.25 -7.02 -6.21
N PHE A 184 6.58 -5.92 -5.88
CA PHE A 184 7.12 -4.89 -4.98
C PHE A 184 7.43 -5.45 -3.59
N ALA A 185 6.52 -6.26 -3.03
CA ALA A 185 6.71 -6.90 -1.75
C ALA A 185 7.93 -7.84 -1.77
N TYR A 186 8.03 -8.68 -2.80
CA TYR A 186 9.15 -9.61 -2.95
C TYR A 186 10.48 -8.87 -3.11
N HIS A 187 10.56 -7.91 -4.00
CA HIS A 187 11.77 -7.10 -4.20
C HIS A 187 12.19 -6.38 -2.91
N ALA A 188 11.26 -5.77 -2.19
CA ALA A 188 11.56 -5.11 -0.92
C ALA A 188 12.06 -6.10 0.14
N ALA A 189 11.49 -7.31 0.16
CA ALA A 189 11.90 -8.36 1.09
C ALA A 189 13.27 -8.98 0.75
N MET A 190 13.66 -8.97 -0.53
CA MET A 190 14.92 -9.57 -1.01
C MET A 190 16.10 -8.61 -1.04
N ARG A 191 15.89 -7.30 -0.91
CA ARG A 191 17.01 -6.33 -0.89
C ARG A 191 18.00 -6.64 0.23
N ASP A 192 19.27 -6.35 -0.01
CA ASP A 192 20.30 -6.42 1.05
C ASP A 192 20.03 -5.33 2.11
N GLU A 193 19.89 -4.10 1.67
CA GLU A 193 19.56 -2.97 2.54
C GLU A 193 18.03 -2.73 2.61
N PRO A 194 17.49 -2.30 3.75
CA PRO A 194 16.11 -1.83 3.83
C PRO A 194 15.80 -0.71 2.83
N ILE A 195 14.53 -0.42 2.64
CA ILE A 195 14.13 0.75 1.83
C ILE A 195 14.63 2.03 2.52
N PRO A 196 15.32 2.92 1.79
CA PRO A 196 15.89 4.11 2.40
C PRO A 196 14.80 5.03 2.96
N ARG A 197 15.03 5.53 4.17
CA ARG A 197 14.18 6.52 4.83
C ARG A 197 14.50 7.90 4.25
N LYS A 198 13.49 8.74 4.06
CA LYS A 198 13.71 10.14 3.64
C LYS A 198 14.43 10.91 4.75
N ALA A 199 15.28 11.85 4.37
CA ALA A 199 15.84 12.82 5.32
C ALA A 199 14.71 13.64 5.95
N ARG A 200 14.81 13.87 7.23
CA ARG A 200 13.89 14.73 8.00
C ARG A 200 14.24 16.20 7.84
#